data_514facd226b0fd4b479b6e2936baf892
#
_entry.id   514facd226b0fd4b479b6e2936baf892
#
_cell.length_a   1.000
_cell.length_b   1.000
_cell.length_c   1.000
_cell.angle_alpha   90.00
_cell.angle_beta   90.00
_cell.angle_gamma   90.00
#
_symmetry.space_group_name_H-M   'P 1'
#
loop_
_entity.id
_entity.type
_entity.pdbx_description
1 polymer ?
#
loop_
_entity_poly.entity_id
_entity_poly.type
_entity_poly.pdbx_seq_one_letter_code
_entity_poly.pdbx_strand_id
1 'polypeptide(L)'
;MWIISGVLAALYLVAGVTKLVKSRDELLTEPRMAWADGFTPRQITMIGAAEVAGAAGLVLPWLTGLAPVLTPVAAAGLAVLQIGAAYVHGRRHETAAIAVNVVLAALAAFVAMTRLGRL
;
A
#
# COMPACT_ATOMS: atom_id res chain seq x y z
N MET A 1 15.49 9.58 -3.31
CA MET A 1 14.77 8.50 -2.58
C MET A 1 13.69 9.01 -1.65
N TRP A 2 13.92 10.11 -0.93
CA TRP A 2 12.90 10.69 -0.03
C TRP A 2 11.64 11.15 -0.74
N ILE A 3 11.73 11.67 -1.96
CA ILE A 3 10.56 12.10 -2.72
C ILE A 3 9.66 10.89 -3.01
N ILE A 4 10.25 9.79 -3.49
CA ILE A 4 9.50 8.56 -3.79
C ILE A 4 8.90 7.97 -2.51
N SER A 5 9.69 7.84 -1.46
CA SER A 5 9.23 7.31 -0.17
C SER A 5 8.12 8.17 0.43
N GLY A 6 8.27 9.50 0.38
CA GLY A 6 7.27 10.43 0.89
C GLY A 6 5.96 10.37 0.11
N VAL A 7 6.02 10.32 -1.21
CA VAL A 7 4.82 10.21 -2.05
C VAL A 7 4.10 8.89 -1.80
N LEU A 8 4.84 7.77 -1.77
CA LEU A 8 4.26 6.46 -1.47
C LEU A 8 3.63 6.44 -0.08
N ALA A 9 4.33 6.97 0.93
CA ALA A 9 3.81 7.02 2.30
C ALA A 9 2.52 7.81 2.37
N ALA A 10 2.45 8.97 1.70
CA ALA A 10 1.23 9.80 1.67
C ALA A 10 0.06 9.05 1.01
N LEU A 11 0.31 8.39 -0.14
CA LEU A 11 -0.71 7.63 -0.85
C LEU A 11 -1.24 6.46 0.00
N TYR A 12 -0.36 5.70 0.62
CA TYR A 12 -0.75 4.56 1.46
C TYR A 12 -1.41 5.00 2.76
N LEU A 13 -0.96 6.12 3.33
CA LEU A 13 -1.59 6.66 4.53
C LEU A 13 -3.05 7.05 4.25
N VAL A 14 -3.28 7.78 3.16
CA VAL A 14 -4.65 8.19 2.76
C VAL A 14 -5.49 6.95 2.46
N ALA A 15 -4.98 6.02 1.67
CA ALA A 15 -5.70 4.80 1.31
C ALA A 15 -6.02 3.96 2.55
N GLY A 16 -5.06 3.79 3.45
CA GLY A 16 -5.22 3.00 4.67
C GLY A 16 -6.19 3.62 5.64
N VAL A 17 -6.06 4.91 5.92
CA VAL A 17 -6.97 5.65 6.80
C VAL A 17 -8.40 5.60 6.27
N THR A 18 -8.58 5.76 4.95
CA THR A 18 -9.90 5.67 4.32
C THR A 18 -10.55 4.31 4.62
N LYS A 19 -9.79 3.22 4.51
CA LYS A 19 -10.30 1.88 4.80
C LYS A 19 -10.57 1.63 6.28
N LEU A 20 -9.88 2.34 7.17
CA LEU A 20 -10.08 2.21 8.62
C LEU A 20 -11.27 3.01 9.12
N VAL A 21 -11.55 4.18 8.54
CA VAL A 21 -12.59 5.10 9.03
C VAL A 21 -13.92 4.95 8.30
N LYS A 22 -13.93 4.53 7.04
CA LYS A 22 -15.16 4.31 6.28
C LYS A 22 -15.63 2.87 6.44
N SER A 23 -16.94 2.69 6.58
CA SER A 23 -17.54 1.35 6.58
C SER A 23 -17.44 0.73 5.18
N ARG A 24 -17.58 -0.61 5.11
CA ARG A 24 -17.63 -1.30 3.81
C ARG A 24 -18.75 -0.75 2.93
N ASP A 25 -19.92 -0.48 3.49
CA ASP A 25 -21.06 0.05 2.75
C ASP A 25 -20.75 1.43 2.17
N GLU A 26 -20.07 2.30 2.93
CA GLU A 26 -19.63 3.60 2.44
C GLU A 26 -18.61 3.48 1.31
N LEU A 27 -17.66 2.56 1.42
CA LEU A 27 -16.67 2.31 0.36
C LEU A 27 -17.34 1.85 -0.94
N LEU A 28 -18.34 0.97 -0.82
CA LEU A 28 -19.05 0.44 -1.98
C LEU A 28 -19.89 1.48 -2.73
N THR A 29 -20.10 2.67 -2.15
CA THR A 29 -20.75 3.77 -2.88
C THR A 29 -19.84 4.40 -3.95
N GLU A 30 -18.53 4.16 -3.87
CA GLU A 30 -17.56 4.69 -4.82
C GLU A 30 -17.25 3.65 -5.90
N PRO A 31 -17.42 3.95 -7.19
CA PRO A 31 -17.16 2.97 -8.26
C PRO A 31 -15.74 2.39 -8.23
N ARG A 32 -14.73 3.19 -7.91
CA ARG A 32 -13.33 2.75 -7.83
C ARG A 32 -13.07 1.76 -6.70
N MET A 33 -13.99 1.69 -5.73
CA MET A 33 -13.90 0.80 -4.57
C MET A 33 -14.79 -0.44 -4.72
N ALA A 34 -15.35 -0.68 -5.91
CA ALA A 34 -16.23 -1.82 -6.16
C ALA A 34 -15.56 -3.18 -5.84
N TRP A 35 -14.24 -3.26 -5.91
CA TRP A 35 -13.48 -4.46 -5.55
C TRP A 35 -13.72 -4.90 -4.11
N ALA A 36 -14.11 -3.97 -3.22
CA ALA A 36 -14.36 -4.25 -1.81
C ALA A 36 -15.55 -5.20 -1.61
N ASP A 37 -16.42 -5.34 -2.61
CA ASP A 37 -17.55 -6.27 -2.55
C ASP A 37 -17.11 -7.72 -2.34
N GLY A 38 -15.92 -8.08 -2.82
CA GLY A 38 -15.34 -9.41 -2.64
C GLY A 38 -14.68 -9.64 -1.28
N PHE A 39 -14.71 -8.66 -0.37
CA PHE A 39 -14.02 -8.71 0.93
C PHE A 39 -14.99 -8.47 2.08
N THR A 40 -14.69 -9.10 3.23
CA THR A 40 -15.41 -8.83 4.47
C THR A 40 -14.95 -7.50 5.07
N PRO A 41 -15.77 -6.87 5.95
CA PRO A 41 -15.33 -5.65 6.66
C PRO A 41 -14.00 -5.84 7.41
N ARG A 42 -13.80 -7.01 8.02
CA ARG A 42 -12.57 -7.33 8.74
C ARG A 42 -11.36 -7.37 7.80
N GLN A 43 -11.50 -7.97 6.63
CA GLN A 43 -10.43 -8.04 5.63
C GLN A 43 -10.05 -6.64 5.14
N ILE A 44 -11.02 -5.77 4.88
CA ILE A 44 -10.79 -4.38 4.46
C ILE A 44 -10.04 -3.62 5.57
N THR A 45 -10.43 -3.79 6.83
CA THR A 45 -9.73 -3.17 7.97
C THR A 45 -8.29 -3.65 8.06
N MET A 46 -8.04 -4.94 7.87
CA MET A 46 -6.68 -5.50 7.88
C MET A 46 -5.82 -4.93 6.76
N ILE A 47 -6.37 -4.78 5.55
CA ILE A 47 -5.66 -4.15 4.43
C ILE A 47 -5.33 -2.70 4.78
N GLY A 48 -6.28 -1.94 5.30
CA GLY A 48 -6.07 -0.56 5.71
C GLY A 48 -5.00 -0.42 6.78
N ALA A 49 -5.02 -1.29 7.79
CA ALA A 49 -4.01 -1.31 8.84
C ALA A 49 -2.61 -1.61 8.28
N ALA A 50 -2.50 -2.56 7.36
CA ALA A 50 -1.25 -2.89 6.70
C ALA A 50 -0.71 -1.71 5.87
N GLU A 51 -1.59 -0.99 5.20
CA GLU A 51 -1.21 0.19 4.41
C GLU A 51 -0.70 1.32 5.29
N VAL A 52 -1.35 1.60 6.42
CA VAL A 52 -0.91 2.62 7.38
C VAL A 52 0.43 2.22 8.02
N ALA A 53 0.56 0.97 8.44
CA ALA A 53 1.81 0.45 9.00
C ALA A 53 2.95 0.52 7.97
N GLY A 54 2.66 0.18 6.72
CA GLY A 54 3.62 0.28 5.62
C GLY A 54 4.03 1.73 5.35
N ALA A 55 3.10 2.66 5.36
CA ALA A 55 3.39 4.09 5.20
C ALA A 55 4.33 4.60 6.30
N ALA A 56 4.05 4.26 7.55
CA ALA A 56 4.92 4.61 8.67
C ALA A 56 6.32 3.97 8.52
N GLY A 57 6.36 2.72 8.11
CA GLY A 57 7.60 1.97 7.92
C GLY A 57 8.46 2.48 6.77
N LEU A 58 7.87 3.14 5.76
CA LEU A 58 8.63 3.75 4.67
C LEU A 58 9.47 4.95 5.14
N VAL A 59 9.03 5.64 6.16
CA VAL A 59 9.61 6.94 6.56
C VAL A 59 10.27 6.89 7.92
N LEU A 60 9.54 6.45 8.95
CA LEU A 60 9.98 6.62 10.35
C LEU A 60 11.27 5.87 10.71
N PRO A 61 11.45 4.58 10.36
CA PRO A 61 12.68 3.87 10.74
C PRO A 61 13.92 4.50 10.13
N TRP A 62 13.85 4.93 8.88
CA TRP A 62 14.99 5.54 8.19
C TRP A 62 15.26 6.97 8.68
N LEU A 63 14.20 7.74 8.93
CA LEU A 63 14.30 9.11 9.41
C LEU A 63 14.88 9.17 10.82
N THR A 64 14.45 8.27 11.70
CA THR A 64 14.88 8.25 13.10
C THR A 64 16.18 7.50 13.33
N GLY A 65 16.58 6.65 12.39
CA GLY A 65 17.72 5.74 12.56
C GLY A 65 17.43 4.54 13.46
N LEU A 66 16.22 4.44 13.99
CA LEU A 66 15.80 3.31 14.82
C LEU A 66 15.31 2.17 13.93
N ALA A 67 16.00 1.01 14.01
CA ALA A 67 15.68 -0.18 13.23
C ALA A 67 15.48 0.13 11.73
N PRO A 68 16.46 0.74 11.05
CA PRO A 68 16.28 1.19 9.67
C PRO A 68 15.95 0.05 8.69
N VAL A 69 16.24 -1.21 9.04
CA VAL A 69 15.86 -2.39 8.26
C VAL A 69 14.35 -2.51 8.07
N LEU A 70 13.55 -1.89 8.94
CA LEU A 70 12.09 -1.92 8.80
C LEU A 70 11.60 -1.14 7.59
N THR A 71 12.36 -0.18 7.07
CA THR A 71 11.98 0.55 5.86
C THR A 71 12.00 -0.35 4.62
N PRO A 72 13.08 -1.05 4.26
CA PRO A 72 13.00 -1.99 3.14
C PRO A 72 12.01 -3.13 3.37
N VAL A 73 11.82 -3.58 4.61
CA VAL A 73 10.82 -4.61 4.93
C VAL A 73 9.41 -4.08 4.66
N ALA A 74 9.10 -2.85 5.10
CA ALA A 74 7.80 -2.22 4.83
C ALA A 74 7.58 -2.04 3.33
N ALA A 75 8.59 -1.56 2.61
CA ALA A 75 8.49 -1.38 1.16
C ALA A 75 8.25 -2.70 0.43
N ALA A 76 8.94 -3.77 0.83
CA ALA A 76 8.71 -5.11 0.27
C ALA A 76 7.29 -5.60 0.55
N GLY A 77 6.80 -5.39 1.76
CA GLY A 77 5.43 -5.74 2.14
C GLY A 77 4.38 -5.00 1.31
N LEU A 78 4.59 -3.70 1.08
CA LEU A 78 3.71 -2.91 0.22
C LEU A 78 3.75 -3.36 -1.24
N ALA A 79 4.92 -3.76 -1.74
CA ALA A 79 5.03 -4.34 -3.09
C ALA A 79 4.20 -5.62 -3.22
N VAL A 80 4.28 -6.51 -2.23
CA VAL A 80 3.49 -7.75 -2.18
C VAL A 80 2.00 -7.43 -2.13
N LEU A 81 1.60 -6.44 -1.32
CA LEU A 81 0.22 -5.99 -1.23
C LEU A 81 -0.31 -5.51 -2.58
N GLN A 82 0.49 -4.77 -3.34
CA GLN A 82 0.11 -4.30 -4.68
C GLN A 82 0.02 -5.42 -5.70
N ILE A 83 0.86 -6.43 -5.60
CA ILE A 83 0.75 -7.62 -6.45
C ILE A 83 -0.58 -8.32 -6.18
N GLY A 84 -0.97 -8.47 -4.91
CA GLY A 84 -2.27 -9.02 -4.55
C GLY A 84 -3.43 -8.18 -5.07
N ALA A 85 -3.31 -6.85 -4.97
CA ALA A 85 -4.32 -5.93 -5.50
C ALA A 85 -4.43 -6.05 -7.03
N ALA A 86 -3.31 -6.17 -7.74
CA ALA A 86 -3.32 -6.36 -9.18
C ALA A 86 -4.03 -7.66 -9.57
N TYR A 87 -3.85 -8.72 -8.80
CA TYR A 87 -4.56 -9.99 -9.00
C TYR A 87 -6.09 -9.80 -8.85
N VAL A 88 -6.53 -9.12 -7.79
CA VAL A 88 -7.96 -8.85 -7.55
C VAL A 88 -8.55 -8.03 -8.70
N HIS A 89 -7.89 -6.94 -9.09
CA HIS A 89 -8.36 -6.10 -10.19
C HIS A 89 -8.32 -6.84 -11.52
N GLY A 90 -7.33 -7.73 -11.72
CA GLY A 90 -7.24 -8.57 -12.92
C GLY A 90 -8.44 -9.49 -13.06
N ARG A 91 -8.90 -10.09 -11.98
CA ARG A 91 -10.09 -10.93 -11.97
C ARG A 91 -11.37 -10.14 -12.25
N ARG A 92 -11.37 -8.84 -12.00
CA ARG A 92 -12.49 -7.93 -12.25
C ARG A 92 -12.37 -7.20 -13.59
N HIS A 93 -11.32 -7.47 -14.37
CA HIS A 93 -11.05 -6.81 -15.65
C HIS A 93 -10.90 -5.28 -15.52
N GLU A 94 -10.36 -4.81 -14.41
CA GLU A 94 -10.17 -3.38 -14.13
C GLU A 94 -8.75 -2.95 -14.55
N THR A 95 -8.55 -2.78 -15.86
CA THR A 95 -7.24 -2.58 -16.47
C THR A 95 -6.50 -1.35 -15.94
N ALA A 96 -7.21 -0.22 -15.78
CA ALA A 96 -6.58 1.01 -15.28
C ALA A 96 -6.04 0.83 -13.84
N ALA A 97 -6.78 0.12 -13.00
CA ALA A 97 -6.35 -0.17 -11.63
C ALA A 97 -5.12 -1.08 -11.63
N ILE A 98 -5.05 -2.06 -12.52
CA ILE A 98 -3.88 -2.95 -12.65
C ILE A 98 -2.63 -2.12 -12.98
N ALA A 99 -2.73 -1.18 -13.92
CA ALA A 99 -1.61 -0.30 -14.28
C ALA A 99 -1.10 0.48 -13.07
N VAL A 100 -1.99 1.05 -12.27
CA VAL A 100 -1.64 1.76 -11.03
C VAL A 100 -0.95 0.82 -10.05
N ASN A 101 -1.49 -0.38 -9.83
CA ASN A 101 -0.90 -1.36 -8.92
C ASN A 101 0.52 -1.78 -9.34
N VAL A 102 0.73 -1.99 -10.64
CA VAL A 102 2.06 -2.36 -11.18
C VAL A 102 3.06 -1.23 -10.93
N VAL A 103 2.68 0.02 -11.19
CA VAL A 103 3.54 1.18 -10.94
C VAL A 103 3.87 1.30 -9.46
N LEU A 104 2.89 1.19 -8.59
CA LEU A 104 3.11 1.26 -7.13
C LEU A 104 3.98 0.11 -6.63
N ALA A 105 3.77 -1.10 -7.14
CA ALA A 105 4.60 -2.25 -6.81
C ALA A 105 6.06 -2.03 -7.23
N ALA A 106 6.27 -1.51 -8.43
CA ALA A 106 7.62 -1.23 -8.95
C ALA A 106 8.33 -0.16 -8.11
N LEU A 107 7.63 0.92 -7.75
CA LEU A 107 8.18 1.98 -6.91
C LEU A 107 8.50 1.47 -5.50
N ALA A 108 7.63 0.67 -4.91
CA ALA A 108 7.86 0.08 -3.60
C ALA A 108 9.06 -0.88 -3.63
N ALA A 109 9.16 -1.72 -4.66
CA ALA A 109 10.29 -2.62 -4.83
C ALA A 109 11.60 -1.85 -5.01
N PHE A 110 11.56 -0.75 -5.75
CA PHE A 110 12.72 0.13 -5.93
C PHE A 110 13.18 0.74 -4.60
N VAL A 111 12.26 1.20 -3.77
CA VAL A 111 12.57 1.70 -2.42
C VAL A 111 13.19 0.59 -1.57
N ALA A 112 12.60 -0.61 -1.60
CA ALA A 112 13.10 -1.75 -0.84
C ALA A 112 14.56 -2.07 -1.21
N MET A 113 14.84 -2.18 -2.50
CA MET A 113 16.18 -2.51 -3.00
C MET A 113 17.19 -1.42 -2.67
N THR A 114 16.84 -0.15 -2.88
CA THR A 114 17.73 0.97 -2.63
C THR A 114 18.05 1.13 -1.15
N ARG A 115 17.04 1.04 -0.28
CA ARG A 115 17.23 1.17 1.16
C ARG A 115 17.98 -0.04 1.74
N LEU A 116 17.70 -1.24 1.22
CA LEU A 116 18.42 -2.44 1.64
C LEU A 116 19.92 -2.33 1.30
N GLY A 117 20.24 -1.83 0.13
CA GLY A 117 21.62 -1.63 -0.32
C GLY A 117 22.38 -0.56 0.46
N ARG A 118 21.67 0.28 1.21
CA ARG A 118 22.27 1.36 2.03
C ARG A 118 22.36 1.02 3.52
N LEU A 119 21.95 -0.17 3.90
CA LEU A 119 22.13 -0.64 5.26
C LEU A 119 23.61 -0.99 5.49
#